data_0d9116da2a1450bc655d4c65d1a39d34
#
_entry.id   0d9116da2a1450bc655d4c65d1a39d34
#
_cell.length_a   1.000
_cell.length_b   1.000
_cell.length_c   1.000
_cell.angle_alpha   90.00
_cell.angle_beta   90.00
_cell.angle_gamma   90.00
#
_symmetry.space_group_name_H-M   'P 1'
#
loop_
_entity.id
_entity.type
_entity.pdbx_description
1 polymer ?
#
loop_
_entity_poly.entity_id
_entity_poly.type
_entity_poly.pdbx_seq_one_letter_code
_entity_poly.pdbx_strand_id
1 'polypeptide(L)'
;MDFTFTEEQETIAEIARQLFEHRATPEHLTEVEAGAVRYDAALWRELATADLLGIALPENVGGSEHGFLELALLLAEVGWSVAPVPVYATLLLGADTIARHGDEGQRQRYLPDVVTGSRLLTAGLAEPRRSDPTVPATTARRDRDSWRIDGSKEMVPAAQVAHTMLVPAVDDDGVGVFMVDLNADGVELRPVTTTNGEPHADVFLNGAVVSGRDQLNGNGAEMIESLHARALVGLCAIQLGVTERALRIAAAYTTEREQFGRPIGSFQAVQQRMADAFIDVEAIRWTMWQAAWLLGHGRRASREAGIAKFWAGEAGARITATAQQVHGGIGIDTTYPLFRYFLWAKHNELTLGSASAQLARLGAAY
;
A
#
# COMPACT_ATOMS: atom_id res chain seq x y z
N MET A 1 6.68 15.40 23.72
CA MET A 1 6.63 14.69 22.44
C MET A 1 5.64 15.50 21.61
N ASP A 2 6.09 16.02 20.49
CA ASP A 2 5.24 16.77 19.56
C ASP A 2 4.59 15.75 18.61
N PHE A 3 3.28 15.84 18.44
CA PHE A 3 2.50 14.97 17.55
C PHE A 3 1.90 15.76 16.36
N THR A 4 2.33 17.01 16.20
CA THR A 4 1.93 17.84 15.05
C THR A 4 2.84 17.56 13.85
N PHE A 5 2.27 17.68 12.67
CA PHE A 5 3.07 17.70 11.44
C PHE A 5 3.76 19.04 11.28
N THR A 6 4.89 19.02 10.56
CA THR A 6 5.53 20.27 10.14
C THR A 6 4.72 20.96 9.05
N GLU A 7 4.92 22.26 8.86
CA GLU A 7 4.27 23.02 7.79
C GLU A 7 4.54 22.39 6.40
N GLU A 8 5.72 21.84 6.19
CA GLU A 8 6.10 21.15 4.97
C GLU A 8 5.30 19.84 4.77
N GLN A 9 5.16 19.03 5.83
CA GLN A 9 4.35 17.80 5.82
C GLN A 9 2.88 18.09 5.56
N GLU A 10 2.33 19.14 6.15
CA GLU A 10 0.95 19.58 5.90
C GLU A 10 0.77 20.04 4.45
N THR A 11 1.74 20.78 3.91
CA THR A 11 1.72 21.24 2.51
C THR A 11 1.74 20.07 1.53
N ILE A 12 2.58 19.07 1.76
CA ILE A 12 2.64 17.84 0.94
C ILE A 12 1.29 17.12 0.94
N ALA A 13 0.70 16.91 2.13
CA ALA A 13 -0.60 16.26 2.24
C ALA A 13 -1.70 17.07 1.52
N GLU A 14 -1.68 18.40 1.64
CA GLU A 14 -2.65 19.27 0.98
C GLU A 14 -2.53 19.23 -0.55
N ILE A 15 -1.31 19.32 -1.11
CA ILE A 15 -1.08 19.21 -2.56
C ILE A 15 -1.59 17.85 -3.07
N ALA A 16 -1.24 16.76 -2.39
CA ALA A 16 -1.70 15.43 -2.76
C ALA A 16 -3.23 15.33 -2.72
N ARG A 17 -3.86 15.83 -1.66
CA ARG A 17 -5.32 15.85 -1.50
C ARG A 17 -6.00 16.62 -2.61
N GLN A 18 -5.56 17.86 -2.90
CA GLN A 18 -6.14 18.69 -3.96
C GLN A 18 -6.06 18.02 -5.32
N LEU A 19 -4.91 17.40 -5.63
CA LEU A 19 -4.72 16.69 -6.89
C LEU A 19 -5.64 15.47 -6.99
N PHE A 20 -5.73 14.66 -5.95
CA PHE A 20 -6.61 13.49 -5.95
C PHE A 20 -8.09 13.88 -5.96
N GLU A 21 -8.53 14.85 -5.17
CA GLU A 21 -9.94 15.30 -5.18
C GLU A 21 -10.37 15.87 -6.52
N HIS A 22 -9.45 16.53 -7.24
CA HIS A 22 -9.73 17.03 -8.59
C HIS A 22 -9.89 15.89 -9.61
N ARG A 23 -9.13 14.80 -9.47
CA ARG A 23 -9.07 13.71 -10.45
C ARG A 23 -9.88 12.48 -10.08
N ALA A 24 -9.85 12.06 -8.84
CA ALA A 24 -10.56 10.84 -8.38
C ALA A 24 -12.03 11.14 -8.06
N THR A 25 -12.75 11.80 -8.98
CA THR A 25 -14.19 12.01 -8.84
C THR A 25 -14.94 10.68 -9.02
N PRO A 26 -16.15 10.50 -8.45
CA PRO A 26 -16.92 9.26 -8.59
C PRO A 26 -17.13 8.84 -10.06
N GLU A 27 -17.33 9.81 -10.94
CA GLU A 27 -17.53 9.60 -12.38
C GLU A 27 -16.24 9.08 -13.04
N HIS A 28 -15.11 9.75 -12.78
CA HIS A 28 -13.82 9.35 -13.34
C HIS A 28 -13.37 7.98 -12.80
N LEU A 29 -13.58 7.73 -11.51
CA LEU A 29 -13.32 6.40 -10.92
C LEU A 29 -14.12 5.30 -11.63
N THR A 30 -15.39 5.58 -11.96
CA THR A 30 -16.24 4.62 -12.72
C THR A 30 -15.68 4.36 -14.12
N GLU A 31 -15.16 5.39 -14.81
CA GLU A 31 -14.52 5.23 -16.11
C GLU A 31 -13.26 4.38 -16.03
N VAL A 32 -12.38 4.62 -15.04
CA VAL A 32 -11.17 3.82 -14.84
C VAL A 32 -11.51 2.39 -14.45
N GLU A 33 -12.52 2.19 -13.61
CA GLU A 33 -13.00 0.87 -13.19
C GLU A 33 -13.59 0.04 -14.35
N ALA A 34 -14.13 0.68 -15.37
CA ALA A 34 -14.63 0.03 -16.58
C ALA A 34 -13.51 -0.36 -17.57
N GLY A 35 -12.30 0.16 -17.38
CA GLY A 35 -11.13 -0.14 -18.21
C GLY A 35 -10.64 -1.59 -18.05
N ALA A 36 -9.84 -2.05 -19.02
CA ALA A 36 -9.23 -3.38 -18.99
C ALA A 36 -8.24 -3.53 -17.81
N VAL A 37 -7.58 -2.44 -17.44
CA VAL A 37 -6.68 -2.36 -16.29
C VAL A 37 -7.05 -1.12 -15.49
N ARG A 38 -7.33 -1.29 -14.20
CA ARG A 38 -7.71 -0.19 -13.31
C ARG A 38 -6.48 0.61 -12.85
N TYR A 39 -5.94 1.39 -13.76
CA TYR A 39 -4.79 2.25 -13.56
C TYR A 39 -4.98 3.58 -14.27
N ASP A 40 -4.91 4.67 -13.52
CA ASP A 40 -5.00 6.03 -14.06
C ASP A 40 -3.61 6.56 -14.42
N ALA A 41 -3.21 6.35 -15.67
CA ALA A 41 -1.93 6.82 -16.18
C ALA A 41 -1.86 8.35 -16.31
N ALA A 42 -2.98 9.06 -16.39
CA ALA A 42 -3.00 10.51 -16.44
C ALA A 42 -2.71 11.10 -15.05
N LEU A 43 -3.41 10.61 -14.04
CA LEU A 43 -3.17 10.97 -12.65
C LEU A 43 -1.73 10.63 -12.22
N TRP A 44 -1.21 9.47 -12.64
CA TRP A 44 0.19 9.10 -12.36
C TRP A 44 1.20 10.12 -12.92
N ARG A 45 0.99 10.60 -14.14
CA ARG A 45 1.84 11.66 -14.73
C ARG A 45 1.70 13.00 -14.01
N GLU A 46 0.54 13.32 -13.49
CA GLU A 46 0.34 14.53 -12.69
C GLU A 46 1.07 14.45 -11.34
N LEU A 47 1.06 13.27 -10.69
CA LEU A 47 1.86 13.04 -9.50
C LEU A 47 3.37 13.24 -9.78
N ALA A 48 3.86 12.78 -10.94
CA ALA A 48 5.24 13.04 -11.36
C ALA A 48 5.51 14.54 -11.56
N THR A 49 4.59 15.25 -12.21
CA THR A 49 4.72 16.70 -12.46
C THR A 49 4.68 17.53 -11.17
N ALA A 50 4.01 17.02 -10.13
CA ALA A 50 3.94 17.62 -8.79
C ALA A 50 5.09 17.16 -7.86
N ASP A 51 6.12 16.51 -8.40
CA ASP A 51 7.29 15.96 -7.68
C ASP A 51 6.94 14.96 -6.55
N LEU A 52 5.70 14.44 -6.52
CA LEU A 52 5.24 13.51 -5.49
C LEU A 52 5.79 12.09 -5.65
N LEU A 53 6.22 11.69 -6.85
CA LEU A 53 6.81 10.36 -7.07
C LEU A 53 8.23 10.24 -6.53
N GLY A 54 8.96 11.33 -6.42
CA GLY A 54 10.29 11.40 -5.85
C GLY A 54 10.36 11.70 -4.36
N ILE A 55 9.20 11.83 -3.68
CA ILE A 55 9.10 12.42 -2.34
C ILE A 55 10.06 11.83 -1.30
N ALA A 56 10.22 10.51 -1.26
CA ALA A 56 11.08 9.81 -0.30
C ALA A 56 12.40 9.30 -0.93
N LEU A 57 12.71 9.72 -2.17
CA LEU A 57 13.90 9.29 -2.88
C LEU A 57 15.04 10.31 -2.75
N PRO A 58 16.31 9.87 -2.85
CA PRO A 58 17.47 10.76 -2.73
C PRO A 58 17.52 11.83 -3.83
N GLU A 59 18.09 12.99 -3.52
CA GLU A 59 18.27 14.09 -4.48
C GLU A 59 19.12 13.71 -5.69
N ASN A 60 20.15 12.87 -5.49
CA ASN A 60 21.05 12.45 -6.58
C ASN A 60 20.39 11.58 -7.66
N VAL A 61 19.14 11.14 -7.44
CA VAL A 61 18.30 10.46 -8.45
C VAL A 61 17.09 11.31 -8.86
N GLY A 62 17.05 12.57 -8.46
CA GLY A 62 15.96 13.51 -8.77
C GLY A 62 14.82 13.51 -7.75
N GLY A 63 15.00 12.90 -6.58
CA GLY A 63 14.02 12.91 -5.49
C GLY A 63 14.12 14.16 -4.62
N SER A 64 13.22 14.27 -3.63
CA SER A 64 13.11 15.39 -2.70
C SER A 64 13.71 15.11 -1.32
N GLU A 65 14.23 13.90 -1.08
CA GLU A 65 14.89 13.45 0.16
C GLU A 65 14.05 13.62 1.45
N HIS A 66 12.72 13.69 1.32
CA HIS A 66 11.83 13.58 2.47
C HIS A 66 11.86 12.16 3.04
N GLY A 67 11.09 11.90 4.08
CA GLY A 67 11.16 10.62 4.77
C GLY A 67 9.97 9.70 4.50
N PHE A 68 9.93 8.65 5.33
CA PHE A 68 8.85 7.69 5.31
C PHE A 68 7.51 8.28 5.80
N LEU A 69 7.55 9.32 6.64
CA LEU A 69 6.34 10.00 7.12
C LEU A 69 5.61 10.68 5.96
N GLU A 70 6.33 11.35 5.08
CA GLU A 70 5.78 12.05 3.91
C GLU A 70 5.22 11.05 2.89
N LEU A 71 5.91 9.93 2.69
CA LEU A 71 5.36 8.83 1.88
C LEU A 71 4.09 8.24 2.50
N ALA A 72 4.02 8.10 3.83
CA ALA A 72 2.82 7.62 4.51
C ALA A 72 1.66 8.63 4.43
N LEU A 73 1.94 9.95 4.45
CA LEU A 73 0.94 10.98 4.18
C LEU A 73 0.37 10.85 2.76
N LEU A 74 1.23 10.72 1.76
CA LEU A 74 0.78 10.49 0.37
C LEU A 74 -0.08 9.23 0.24
N LEU A 75 0.30 8.13 0.90
CA LEU A 75 -0.49 6.89 0.92
C LEU A 75 -1.84 7.05 1.62
N ALA A 76 -1.92 7.87 2.67
CA ALA A 76 -3.19 8.18 3.31
C ALA A 76 -4.13 8.95 2.37
N GLU A 77 -3.61 9.87 1.56
CA GLU A 77 -4.39 10.59 0.56
C GLU A 77 -4.85 9.69 -0.61
N VAL A 78 -4.01 8.71 -1.02
CA VAL A 78 -4.46 7.64 -1.95
C VAL A 78 -5.66 6.90 -1.39
N GLY A 79 -5.63 6.52 -0.10
CA GLY A 79 -6.74 5.85 0.57
C GLY A 79 -7.98 6.75 0.74
N TRP A 80 -7.78 8.03 1.07
CA TRP A 80 -8.87 9.01 1.19
C TRP A 80 -9.68 9.14 -0.10
N SER A 81 -8.99 9.11 -1.23
CA SER A 81 -9.59 9.30 -2.56
C SER A 81 -9.85 7.98 -3.31
N VAL A 82 -9.44 6.84 -2.73
CA VAL A 82 -9.43 5.52 -3.40
C VAL A 82 -8.85 5.58 -4.81
N ALA A 83 -7.75 6.35 -4.94
CA ALA A 83 -7.16 6.70 -6.23
C ALA A 83 -6.47 5.49 -6.88
N PRO A 84 -6.79 5.14 -8.15
CA PRO A 84 -6.28 3.95 -8.82
C PRO A 84 -4.87 4.17 -9.40
N VAL A 85 -3.91 4.45 -8.53
CA VAL A 85 -2.48 4.69 -8.86
C VAL A 85 -1.55 3.84 -7.99
N PRO A 86 -0.47 3.27 -8.55
CA PRO A 86 0.36 2.28 -7.89
C PRO A 86 1.41 2.91 -6.94
N VAL A 87 1.04 3.93 -6.16
CA VAL A 87 1.94 4.59 -5.19
C VAL A 87 2.50 3.56 -4.19
N TYR A 88 1.64 2.71 -3.64
CA TYR A 88 2.05 1.67 -2.70
C TYR A 88 3.07 0.70 -3.32
N ALA A 89 2.77 0.16 -4.49
CA ALA A 89 3.63 -0.80 -5.16
C ALA A 89 4.94 -0.17 -5.61
N THR A 90 4.86 0.98 -6.29
CA THR A 90 6.02 1.58 -6.95
C THR A 90 6.91 2.34 -5.98
N LEU A 91 6.35 3.23 -5.18
CA LEU A 91 7.17 4.09 -4.32
C LEU A 91 7.61 3.35 -3.06
N LEU A 92 6.69 2.64 -2.39
CA LEU A 92 7.01 2.02 -1.12
C LEU A 92 7.66 0.65 -1.29
N LEU A 93 7.03 -0.29 -2.02
CA LEU A 93 7.58 -1.64 -2.13
C LEU A 93 8.82 -1.68 -3.00
N GLY A 94 8.83 -0.97 -4.14
CA GLY A 94 9.91 -0.96 -5.12
C GLY A 94 10.98 0.07 -4.79
N ALA A 95 10.67 1.34 -4.96
CA ALA A 95 11.65 2.43 -4.98
C ALA A 95 12.31 2.70 -3.62
N ASP A 96 11.55 2.75 -2.52
CA ASP A 96 12.12 2.92 -1.17
C ASP A 96 13.07 1.76 -0.83
N THR A 97 12.75 0.54 -1.25
CA THR A 97 13.62 -0.63 -1.03
C THR A 97 14.94 -0.50 -1.81
N ILE A 98 14.89 -0.10 -3.08
CA ILE A 98 16.09 0.14 -3.90
C ILE A 98 16.89 1.33 -3.36
N ALA A 99 16.24 2.42 -2.96
CA ALA A 99 16.90 3.59 -2.39
C ALA A 99 17.70 3.25 -1.13
N ARG A 100 17.17 2.35 -0.30
CA ARG A 100 17.79 1.98 0.98
C ARG A 100 18.88 0.91 0.85
N HIS A 101 18.70 -0.05 -0.02
CA HIS A 101 19.50 -1.28 -0.09
C HIS A 101 20.28 -1.44 -1.40
N GLY A 102 19.92 -0.69 -2.44
CA GLY A 102 20.63 -0.70 -3.71
C GLY A 102 22.00 -0.02 -3.61
N ASP A 103 22.97 -0.48 -4.43
CA ASP A 103 24.18 0.26 -4.67
C ASP A 103 23.92 1.49 -5.56
N GLU A 104 24.94 2.34 -5.73
CA GLU A 104 24.79 3.56 -6.52
C GLU A 104 24.41 3.26 -7.98
N GLY A 105 24.98 2.20 -8.59
CA GLY A 105 24.64 1.81 -9.96
C GLY A 105 23.20 1.32 -10.09
N GLN A 106 22.67 0.65 -9.07
CA GLN A 106 21.29 0.21 -9.01
C GLN A 106 20.34 1.40 -8.83
N ARG A 107 20.63 2.30 -7.90
CA ARG A 107 19.83 3.54 -7.68
C ARG A 107 19.75 4.36 -8.97
N GLN A 108 20.88 4.63 -9.61
CA GLN A 108 20.93 5.43 -10.85
C GLN A 108 20.23 4.75 -12.04
N ARG A 109 20.14 3.43 -12.09
CA ARG A 109 19.47 2.69 -13.16
C ARG A 109 17.96 2.63 -13.02
N TYR A 110 17.45 2.62 -11.78
CA TYR A 110 16.03 2.38 -11.55
C TYR A 110 15.26 3.62 -11.09
N LEU A 111 15.83 4.45 -10.22
CA LEU A 111 15.08 5.48 -9.51
C LEU A 111 14.77 6.74 -10.33
N PRO A 112 15.62 7.25 -11.22
CA PRO A 112 15.29 8.42 -12.04
C PRO A 112 14.02 8.22 -12.89
N ASP A 113 13.85 7.03 -13.45
CA ASP A 113 12.67 6.67 -14.23
C ASP A 113 11.40 6.56 -13.37
N VAL A 114 11.54 6.22 -12.07
CA VAL A 114 10.41 6.26 -11.12
C VAL A 114 10.00 7.69 -10.83
N VAL A 115 10.96 8.59 -10.59
CA VAL A 115 10.68 10.02 -10.33
C VAL A 115 9.93 10.64 -11.50
N THR A 116 10.32 10.33 -12.74
CA THR A 116 9.61 10.83 -13.94
C THR A 116 8.29 10.11 -14.22
N GLY A 117 7.96 9.06 -13.47
CA GLY A 117 6.76 8.24 -13.67
C GLY A 117 6.83 7.27 -14.85
N SER A 118 7.99 7.17 -15.54
CA SER A 118 8.16 6.29 -16.72
C SER A 118 8.41 4.83 -16.34
N ARG A 119 8.78 4.53 -15.09
CA ARG A 119 9.01 3.18 -14.58
C ARG A 119 8.11 2.90 -13.38
N LEU A 120 7.39 1.79 -13.44
CA LEU A 120 6.61 1.24 -12.35
C LEU A 120 7.32 0.03 -11.76
N LEU A 121 7.38 -0.02 -10.43
CA LEU A 121 8.01 -1.07 -9.66
C LEU A 121 6.97 -1.78 -8.77
N THR A 122 7.31 -2.98 -8.33
CA THR A 122 6.53 -3.70 -7.31
C THR A 122 7.42 -4.66 -6.52
N ALA A 123 6.85 -5.37 -5.53
CA ALA A 123 7.50 -6.48 -4.85
C ALA A 123 6.53 -7.65 -4.64
N GLY A 124 7.02 -8.86 -4.85
CA GLY A 124 6.29 -10.10 -4.58
C GLY A 124 6.63 -10.64 -3.19
N LEU A 125 5.80 -10.34 -2.20
CA LEU A 125 6.02 -10.76 -0.80
C LEU A 125 5.22 -12.03 -0.42
N ALA A 126 4.00 -12.16 -0.92
CA ALA A 126 3.15 -13.30 -0.60
C ALA A 126 3.49 -14.50 -1.49
N GLU A 127 3.45 -15.71 -0.90
CA GLU A 127 3.67 -16.97 -1.59
C GLU A 127 2.59 -18.01 -1.22
N PRO A 128 2.28 -18.98 -2.10
CA PRO A 128 1.29 -20.01 -1.82
C PRO A 128 1.57 -20.75 -0.52
N ARG A 129 0.55 -20.82 0.35
CA ARG A 129 0.62 -21.56 1.62
C ARG A 129 1.71 -21.08 2.61
N ARG A 130 2.22 -19.86 2.43
CA ARG A 130 3.16 -19.22 3.35
C ARG A 130 2.47 -18.07 4.07
N SER A 131 2.48 -18.13 5.41
CA SER A 131 1.92 -17.06 6.25
C SER A 131 2.96 -16.00 6.61
N ASP A 132 4.25 -16.33 6.48
CA ASP A 132 5.36 -15.42 6.78
C ASP A 132 6.12 -15.04 5.51
N PRO A 133 5.95 -13.80 5.01
CA PRO A 133 6.64 -13.36 3.81
C PRO A 133 8.15 -13.15 4.01
N THR A 134 8.65 -13.19 5.25
CA THR A 134 10.08 -13.08 5.53
C THR A 134 10.84 -14.39 5.33
N VAL A 135 10.11 -15.49 5.11
CA VAL A 135 10.68 -16.82 4.86
C VAL A 135 10.21 -17.32 3.50
N PRO A 136 10.80 -16.85 2.38
CA PRO A 136 10.36 -17.22 1.03
C PRO A 136 10.62 -18.71 0.73
N ALA A 137 9.78 -19.29 -0.14
CA ALA A 137 9.99 -20.60 -0.73
C ALA A 137 10.53 -20.53 -2.17
N THR A 138 10.40 -19.37 -2.83
CA THR A 138 11.05 -19.07 -4.10
C THR A 138 12.55 -19.26 -3.98
N THR A 139 13.19 -19.92 -4.94
CA THR A 139 14.62 -20.25 -4.93
C THR A 139 15.38 -19.48 -5.99
N ALA A 140 16.65 -19.16 -5.69
CA ALA A 140 17.59 -18.57 -6.63
C ALA A 140 18.82 -19.49 -6.75
N ARG A 141 19.20 -19.84 -7.96
CA ARG A 141 20.40 -20.64 -8.23
C ARG A 141 21.37 -19.83 -9.06
N ARG A 142 22.61 -19.79 -8.61
CA ARG A 142 23.66 -19.07 -9.35
C ARG A 142 24.00 -19.79 -10.65
N ASP A 143 24.06 -19.02 -11.75
CA ASP A 143 24.48 -19.49 -13.07
C ASP A 143 25.49 -18.49 -13.64
N ARG A 144 26.80 -18.70 -13.34
CA ARG A 144 27.93 -17.79 -13.68
C ARG A 144 27.72 -16.39 -13.07
N ASP A 145 27.49 -15.37 -13.92
CA ASP A 145 27.27 -13.98 -13.54
C ASP A 145 25.77 -13.62 -13.44
N SER A 146 24.90 -14.62 -13.46
CA SER A 146 23.45 -14.47 -13.37
C SER A 146 22.85 -15.41 -12.32
N TRP A 147 21.55 -15.23 -12.10
CA TRP A 147 20.72 -16.07 -11.24
C TRP A 147 19.55 -16.64 -12.04
N ARG A 148 19.16 -17.85 -11.72
CA ARG A 148 17.89 -18.46 -12.16
C ARG A 148 16.93 -18.52 -11.00
N ILE A 149 15.79 -17.87 -11.16
CA ILE A 149 14.76 -17.79 -10.12
C ILE A 149 13.62 -18.73 -10.46
N ASP A 150 13.27 -19.59 -9.51
CA ASP A 150 12.16 -20.55 -9.61
C ASP A 150 11.20 -20.39 -8.42
N GLY A 151 9.90 -20.28 -8.69
CA GLY A 151 8.88 -20.17 -7.66
C GLY A 151 7.64 -19.42 -8.13
N SER A 152 6.84 -18.96 -7.16
CA SER A 152 5.67 -18.14 -7.47
C SER A 152 5.40 -17.10 -6.38
N LYS A 153 4.86 -15.96 -6.79
CA LYS A 153 4.39 -14.90 -5.91
C LYS A 153 2.92 -14.66 -6.17
N GLU A 154 2.12 -14.59 -5.12
CA GLU A 154 0.68 -14.41 -5.21
C GLU A 154 0.27 -12.97 -4.93
N MET A 155 -0.83 -12.54 -5.55
CA MET A 155 -1.47 -11.25 -5.29
C MET A 155 -0.49 -10.07 -5.35
N VAL A 156 0.45 -10.10 -6.29
CA VAL A 156 1.47 -9.05 -6.43
C VAL A 156 0.81 -7.74 -6.87
N PRO A 157 0.91 -6.67 -6.06
CA PRO A 157 0.23 -5.41 -6.37
C PRO A 157 0.85 -4.75 -7.60
N ALA A 158 0.01 -4.16 -8.43
CA ALA A 158 0.38 -3.49 -9.68
C ALA A 158 1.18 -4.34 -10.70
N ALA A 159 1.28 -5.67 -10.52
CA ALA A 159 2.09 -6.52 -11.40
C ALA A 159 1.67 -6.46 -12.88
N GLN A 160 0.39 -6.17 -13.18
CA GLN A 160 -0.09 -6.04 -14.55
C GLN A 160 0.44 -4.79 -15.29
N VAL A 161 0.99 -3.82 -14.56
CA VAL A 161 1.49 -2.55 -15.11
C VAL A 161 2.95 -2.28 -14.73
N ALA A 162 3.50 -3.02 -13.77
CA ALA A 162 4.88 -2.84 -13.33
C ALA A 162 5.88 -3.39 -14.37
N HIS A 163 7.05 -2.77 -14.42
CA HIS A 163 8.17 -3.19 -15.27
C HIS A 163 9.10 -4.16 -14.54
N THR A 164 9.33 -3.92 -13.25
CA THR A 164 10.28 -4.69 -12.44
C THR A 164 9.67 -5.05 -11.09
N MET A 165 9.87 -6.29 -10.67
CA MET A 165 9.43 -6.81 -9.38
C MET A 165 10.63 -7.16 -8.50
N LEU A 166 10.65 -6.70 -7.27
CA LEU A 166 11.55 -7.20 -6.23
C LEU A 166 11.06 -8.58 -5.76
N VAL A 167 11.94 -9.56 -5.87
CA VAL A 167 11.66 -10.96 -5.56
C VAL A 167 12.57 -11.43 -4.44
N PRO A 168 12.07 -11.61 -3.22
CA PRO A 168 12.76 -12.40 -2.20
C PRO A 168 12.87 -13.86 -2.64
N ALA A 169 14.08 -14.42 -2.58
CA ALA A 169 14.32 -15.84 -2.88
C ALA A 169 15.46 -16.40 -2.02
N VAL A 170 15.44 -17.72 -1.80
CA VAL A 170 16.47 -18.45 -1.04
C VAL A 170 17.54 -18.92 -2.03
N ASP A 171 18.80 -18.66 -1.70
CA ASP A 171 19.97 -19.20 -2.38
C ASP A 171 20.82 -20.06 -1.41
N ASP A 172 22.02 -20.47 -1.84
CA ASP A 172 22.93 -21.30 -1.04
C ASP A 172 23.51 -20.54 0.17
N ASP A 173 23.54 -19.20 0.12
CA ASP A 173 24.07 -18.31 1.15
C ASP A 173 22.96 -17.78 2.11
N GLY A 174 21.68 -18.05 1.81
CA GLY A 174 20.56 -17.62 2.61
C GLY A 174 19.43 -16.98 1.81
N VAL A 175 18.98 -15.78 2.17
CA VAL A 175 17.93 -15.06 1.46
C VAL A 175 18.51 -13.86 0.73
N GLY A 176 18.23 -13.76 -0.57
CA GLY A 176 18.51 -12.61 -1.41
C GLY A 176 17.26 -11.90 -1.88
N VAL A 177 17.40 -10.67 -2.36
CA VAL A 177 16.32 -9.91 -3.03
C VAL A 177 16.78 -9.56 -4.44
N PHE A 178 16.02 -9.96 -5.43
CA PHE A 178 16.37 -9.88 -6.85
C PHE A 178 15.41 -8.97 -7.60
N MET A 179 15.91 -8.11 -8.47
CA MET A 179 15.13 -7.24 -9.36
C MET A 179 14.85 -8.00 -10.66
N VAL A 180 13.61 -8.48 -10.81
CA VAL A 180 13.17 -9.30 -11.95
C VAL A 180 12.38 -8.43 -12.93
N ASP A 181 12.79 -8.41 -14.19
CA ASP A 181 11.99 -7.83 -15.27
C ASP A 181 10.75 -8.68 -15.51
N LEU A 182 9.56 -8.10 -15.39
CA LEU A 182 8.28 -8.82 -15.53
C LEU A 182 7.98 -9.23 -16.99
N ASN A 183 8.74 -8.72 -17.97
CA ASN A 183 8.65 -9.12 -19.37
C ASN A 183 9.74 -10.12 -19.79
N ALA A 184 10.59 -10.57 -18.85
CA ALA A 184 11.68 -11.50 -19.17
C ALA A 184 11.15 -12.92 -19.46
N ASP A 185 11.95 -13.68 -20.22
CA ASP A 185 11.68 -15.10 -20.43
C ASP A 185 11.67 -15.85 -19.10
N GLY A 186 10.71 -16.77 -18.96
CA GLY A 186 10.51 -17.52 -17.70
C GLY A 186 9.66 -16.81 -16.66
N VAL A 187 9.09 -15.64 -16.97
CA VAL A 187 8.11 -14.93 -16.14
C VAL A 187 6.74 -15.03 -16.77
N GLU A 188 5.77 -15.53 -16.02
CA GLU A 188 4.36 -15.61 -16.42
C GLU A 188 3.50 -14.86 -15.42
N LEU A 189 2.68 -13.91 -15.91
CA LEU A 189 1.70 -13.19 -15.10
C LEU A 189 0.30 -13.73 -15.33
N ARG A 190 -0.41 -14.02 -14.25
CA ARG A 190 -1.84 -14.34 -14.28
C ARG A 190 -2.61 -13.25 -13.53
N PRO A 191 -3.35 -12.40 -14.25
CA PRO A 191 -4.18 -11.37 -13.65
C PRO A 191 -5.13 -11.93 -12.60
N VAL A 192 -5.24 -11.22 -11.46
CA VAL A 192 -6.14 -11.58 -10.36
C VAL A 192 -7.07 -10.40 -10.08
N THR A 193 -8.35 -10.72 -9.89
CA THR A 193 -9.34 -9.72 -9.49
C THR A 193 -9.38 -9.60 -7.98
N THR A 194 -9.09 -8.41 -7.49
CA THR A 194 -9.13 -8.06 -6.07
C THR A 194 -10.42 -7.31 -5.72
N THR A 195 -10.76 -7.20 -4.43
CA THR A 195 -11.97 -6.46 -4.01
C THR A 195 -11.89 -4.98 -4.34
N ASN A 196 -10.71 -4.36 -4.23
CA ASN A 196 -10.50 -2.95 -4.63
C ASN A 196 -10.30 -2.76 -6.14
N GLY A 197 -10.09 -3.87 -6.87
CA GLY A 197 -9.95 -3.86 -8.33
C GLY A 197 -8.62 -3.35 -8.85
N GLU A 198 -7.62 -3.09 -8.01
CA GLU A 198 -6.28 -2.72 -8.47
C GLU A 198 -5.61 -3.83 -9.30
N PRO A 199 -4.66 -3.51 -10.20
CA PRO A 199 -4.10 -4.44 -11.19
C PRO A 199 -3.11 -5.44 -10.58
N HIS A 200 -3.60 -6.40 -9.80
CA HIS A 200 -2.81 -7.48 -9.21
C HIS A 200 -2.63 -8.65 -10.18
N ALA A 201 -1.54 -9.40 -9.99
CA ALA A 201 -1.36 -10.69 -10.65
C ALA A 201 -0.65 -11.70 -9.72
N ASP A 202 -0.89 -12.98 -9.98
CA ASP A 202 0.02 -14.03 -9.55
C ASP A 202 1.17 -14.11 -10.56
N VAL A 203 2.40 -14.22 -10.07
CA VAL A 203 3.62 -14.22 -10.90
C VAL A 203 4.32 -15.57 -10.71
N PHE A 204 4.50 -16.28 -11.80
CA PHE A 204 5.22 -17.56 -11.85
C PHE A 204 6.60 -17.34 -12.46
N LEU A 205 7.60 -17.87 -11.78
CA LEU A 205 9.01 -17.76 -12.15
C LEU A 205 9.52 -19.17 -12.48
N ASN A 206 9.79 -19.43 -13.74
CA ASN A 206 10.21 -20.73 -14.27
C ASN A 206 11.61 -20.59 -14.88
N GLY A 207 12.64 -20.57 -14.02
CA GLY A 207 14.01 -20.32 -14.42
C GLY A 207 14.25 -18.89 -14.95
N ALA A 208 13.51 -17.91 -14.45
CA ALA A 208 13.68 -16.52 -14.84
C ALA A 208 15.11 -16.06 -14.60
N VAL A 209 15.75 -15.51 -15.64
CA VAL A 209 17.18 -15.13 -15.59
C VAL A 209 17.32 -13.70 -15.10
N VAL A 210 18.10 -13.52 -14.02
CA VAL A 210 18.40 -12.23 -13.42
C VAL A 210 19.92 -12.01 -13.45
N SER A 211 20.38 -10.87 -13.94
CA SER A 211 21.80 -10.52 -13.90
C SER A 211 22.30 -10.42 -12.45
N GLY A 212 23.52 -10.84 -12.16
CA GLY A 212 24.13 -10.69 -10.83
C GLY A 212 24.13 -9.26 -10.31
N ARG A 213 24.19 -8.26 -11.19
CA ARG A 213 24.07 -6.83 -10.82
C ARG A 213 22.66 -6.38 -10.43
N ASP A 214 21.65 -7.24 -10.60
CA ASP A 214 20.25 -6.99 -10.25
C ASP A 214 19.82 -7.73 -8.97
N GLN A 215 20.77 -8.30 -8.22
CA GLN A 215 20.61 -8.68 -6.83
C GLN A 215 20.93 -7.48 -5.94
N LEU A 216 20.07 -7.16 -4.98
CA LEU A 216 20.36 -6.15 -3.96
C LEU A 216 21.47 -6.65 -3.03
N ASN A 217 22.40 -5.75 -2.69
CA ASN A 217 23.55 -6.08 -1.85
C ASN A 217 23.19 -6.00 -0.36
N GLY A 218 23.71 -6.94 0.43
CA GLY A 218 23.58 -6.94 1.90
C GLY A 218 22.79 -8.12 2.45
N ASN A 219 22.33 -8.01 3.69
CA ASN A 219 21.59 -9.06 4.38
C ASN A 219 20.13 -9.12 3.88
N GLY A 220 19.80 -10.09 3.04
CA GLY A 220 18.46 -10.25 2.48
C GLY A 220 17.36 -10.47 3.52
N ALA A 221 17.65 -11.16 4.60
CA ALA A 221 16.68 -11.36 5.69
C ALA A 221 16.31 -10.04 6.38
N GLU A 222 17.30 -9.16 6.64
CA GLU A 222 17.04 -7.83 7.19
C GLU A 222 16.31 -6.93 6.20
N MET A 223 16.63 -7.03 4.91
CA MET A 223 15.92 -6.28 3.86
C MET A 223 14.44 -6.66 3.82
N ILE A 224 14.12 -7.96 3.84
CA ILE A 224 12.74 -8.43 3.78
C ILE A 224 11.98 -8.07 5.06
N GLU A 225 12.61 -8.16 6.24
CA GLU A 225 12.00 -7.71 7.49
C GLU A 225 11.65 -6.22 7.42
N SER A 226 12.60 -5.40 6.96
CA SER A 226 12.40 -3.96 6.78
C SER A 226 11.30 -3.66 5.76
N LEU A 227 11.35 -4.30 4.58
CA LEU A 227 10.35 -4.15 3.52
C LEU A 227 8.97 -4.58 4.01
N HIS A 228 8.86 -5.72 4.71
CA HIS A 228 7.60 -6.20 5.25
C HIS A 228 6.99 -5.22 6.28
N ALA A 229 7.80 -4.71 7.23
CA ALA A 229 7.33 -3.74 8.21
C ALA A 229 6.82 -2.45 7.53
N ARG A 230 7.55 -1.95 6.54
CA ARG A 230 7.15 -0.78 5.73
C ARG A 230 5.89 -1.04 4.91
N ALA A 231 5.79 -2.22 4.30
CA ALA A 231 4.61 -2.65 3.57
C ALA A 231 3.35 -2.66 4.47
N LEU A 232 3.45 -3.20 5.69
CA LEU A 232 2.34 -3.18 6.66
C LEU A 232 1.92 -1.75 7.02
N VAL A 233 2.89 -0.86 7.30
CA VAL A 233 2.58 0.53 7.67
C VAL A 233 1.99 1.30 6.49
N GLY A 234 2.46 1.06 5.26
CA GLY A 234 1.86 1.66 4.06
C GLY A 234 0.39 1.25 3.85
N LEU A 235 0.07 -0.03 4.06
CA LEU A 235 -1.33 -0.49 4.05
C LEU A 235 -2.17 0.16 5.15
N CYS A 236 -1.58 0.38 6.35
CA CYS A 236 -2.25 1.09 7.44
C CYS A 236 -2.49 2.58 7.09
N ALA A 237 -1.57 3.22 6.38
CA ALA A 237 -1.74 4.60 5.92
C ALA A 237 -2.89 4.71 4.90
N ILE A 238 -2.94 3.81 3.91
CA ILE A 238 -4.07 3.74 2.98
C ILE A 238 -5.38 3.48 3.74
N GLN A 239 -5.37 2.53 4.69
CA GLN A 239 -6.54 2.20 5.48
C GLN A 239 -7.05 3.38 6.32
N LEU A 240 -6.14 4.19 6.87
CA LEU A 240 -6.50 5.42 7.58
C LEU A 240 -7.28 6.35 6.67
N GLY A 241 -6.78 6.64 5.46
CA GLY A 241 -7.49 7.49 4.50
C GLY A 241 -8.86 6.94 4.12
N VAL A 242 -8.94 5.64 3.80
CA VAL A 242 -10.18 4.92 3.46
C VAL A 242 -11.22 5.06 4.59
N THR A 243 -10.81 4.76 5.82
CA THR A 243 -11.74 4.73 6.96
C THR A 243 -12.17 6.12 7.42
N GLU A 244 -11.27 7.08 7.39
CA GLU A 244 -11.59 8.46 7.72
C GLU A 244 -12.58 9.05 6.71
N ARG A 245 -12.39 8.80 5.41
CA ARG A 245 -13.33 9.27 4.39
C ARG A 245 -14.69 8.58 4.51
N ALA A 246 -14.72 7.27 4.71
CA ALA A 246 -15.97 6.53 4.95
C ALA A 246 -16.73 7.07 6.16
N LEU A 247 -16.03 7.37 7.26
CA LEU A 247 -16.62 7.97 8.45
C LEU A 247 -17.19 9.36 8.15
N ARG A 248 -16.48 10.22 7.41
CA ARG A 248 -16.97 11.56 7.04
C ARG A 248 -18.20 11.52 6.14
N ILE A 249 -18.22 10.61 5.15
CA ILE A 249 -19.40 10.38 4.30
C ILE A 249 -20.59 9.95 5.17
N ALA A 250 -20.37 9.03 6.11
CA ALA A 250 -21.43 8.58 7.01
C ALA A 250 -21.91 9.68 7.95
N ALA A 251 -21.01 10.50 8.49
CA ALA A 251 -21.37 11.63 9.35
C ALA A 251 -22.23 12.65 8.60
N ALA A 252 -21.84 13.05 7.38
CA ALA A 252 -22.64 13.96 6.55
C ALA A 252 -24.03 13.38 6.27
N TYR A 253 -24.08 12.12 5.81
CA TYR A 253 -25.35 11.46 5.52
C TYR A 253 -26.29 11.42 6.72
N THR A 254 -25.78 11.12 7.93
CA THR A 254 -26.62 11.03 9.14
C THR A 254 -27.17 12.37 9.62
N THR A 255 -26.54 13.49 9.24
CA THR A 255 -27.03 14.84 9.54
C THR A 255 -28.09 15.33 8.56
N GLU A 256 -28.11 14.82 7.35
CA GLU A 256 -29.03 15.24 6.28
C GLU A 256 -30.23 14.30 6.15
N ARG A 257 -30.02 12.99 6.31
CA ARG A 257 -31.07 11.98 6.15
C ARG A 257 -32.07 12.03 7.27
N GLU A 258 -33.33 12.29 6.95
CA GLU A 258 -34.43 12.29 7.92
C GLU A 258 -35.25 10.99 7.90
N GLN A 259 -35.58 10.50 9.07
CA GLN A 259 -36.56 9.46 9.33
C GLN A 259 -37.27 9.76 10.65
N PHE A 260 -38.56 9.39 10.74
CA PHE A 260 -39.41 9.68 11.93
C PHE A 260 -39.42 11.17 12.28
N GLY A 261 -39.40 12.07 11.29
CA GLY A 261 -39.52 13.52 11.44
C GLY A 261 -38.27 14.24 11.94
N ARG A 262 -37.07 13.61 11.90
CA ARG A 262 -35.80 14.23 12.31
C ARG A 262 -34.60 13.56 11.66
N PRO A 263 -33.43 14.23 11.62
CA PRO A 263 -32.18 13.62 11.14
C PRO A 263 -31.83 12.34 11.89
N ILE A 264 -31.38 11.31 11.15
CA ILE A 264 -31.08 10.01 11.78
C ILE A 264 -29.89 10.10 12.75
N GLY A 265 -28.96 11.04 12.57
CA GLY A 265 -27.88 11.35 13.50
C GLY A 265 -28.36 11.84 14.89
N SER A 266 -29.64 12.22 15.05
CA SER A 266 -30.22 12.57 16.35
C SER A 266 -30.62 11.35 17.21
N PHE A 267 -30.61 10.12 16.62
CA PHE A 267 -30.90 8.91 17.36
C PHE A 267 -29.68 8.42 18.11
N GLN A 268 -29.85 8.10 19.40
CA GLN A 268 -28.77 7.69 20.30
C GLN A 268 -27.99 6.47 19.76
N ALA A 269 -28.67 5.49 19.15
CA ALA A 269 -28.02 4.31 18.57
C ALA A 269 -27.10 4.66 17.41
N VAL A 270 -27.42 5.69 16.60
CA VAL A 270 -26.58 6.19 15.52
C VAL A 270 -25.40 6.96 16.10
N GLN A 271 -25.65 7.84 17.09
CA GLN A 271 -24.58 8.63 17.75
C GLN A 271 -23.50 7.72 18.37
N GLN A 272 -23.91 6.67 19.10
CA GLN A 272 -22.96 5.72 19.70
C GLN A 272 -22.13 5.01 18.66
N ARG A 273 -22.75 4.50 17.56
CA ARG A 273 -22.01 3.86 16.46
C ARG A 273 -21.00 4.80 15.80
N MET A 274 -21.38 6.06 15.59
CA MET A 274 -20.46 7.06 14.99
C MET A 274 -19.32 7.41 15.95
N ALA A 275 -19.59 7.47 17.27
CA ALA A 275 -18.55 7.69 18.27
C ALA A 275 -17.56 6.51 18.34
N ASP A 276 -18.05 5.27 18.34
CA ASP A 276 -17.20 4.08 18.30
C ASP A 276 -16.34 4.05 17.02
N ALA A 277 -16.94 4.37 15.87
CA ALA A 277 -16.22 4.44 14.61
C ALA A 277 -15.13 5.56 14.62
N PHE A 278 -15.39 6.70 15.27
CA PHE A 278 -14.39 7.74 15.44
C PHE A 278 -13.21 7.26 16.30
N ILE A 279 -13.49 6.59 17.42
CA ILE A 279 -12.45 6.01 18.29
C ILE A 279 -11.62 4.99 17.51
N ASP A 280 -12.25 4.17 16.68
CA ASP A 280 -11.57 3.20 15.83
C ASP A 280 -10.65 3.87 14.79
N VAL A 281 -11.06 4.98 14.17
CA VAL A 281 -10.18 5.76 13.27
C VAL A 281 -8.96 6.27 14.03
N GLU A 282 -9.14 6.80 15.24
CA GLU A 282 -8.04 7.28 16.07
C GLU A 282 -7.06 6.14 16.47
N ALA A 283 -7.58 4.94 16.72
CA ALA A 283 -6.75 3.78 17.01
C ALA A 283 -5.86 3.40 15.79
N ILE A 284 -6.42 3.42 14.56
CA ILE A 284 -5.63 3.24 13.33
C ILE A 284 -4.60 4.36 13.20
N ARG A 285 -5.01 5.61 13.36
CA ARG A 285 -4.19 6.82 13.20
C ARG A 285 -2.94 6.75 14.07
N TRP A 286 -3.11 6.63 15.37
CA TRP A 286 -1.98 6.74 16.30
C TRP A 286 -1.04 5.56 16.26
N THR A 287 -1.56 4.33 16.05
CA THR A 287 -0.71 3.15 15.92
C THR A 287 0.10 3.18 14.62
N MET A 288 -0.50 3.62 13.52
CA MET A 288 0.16 3.78 12.23
C MET A 288 1.24 4.87 12.30
N TRP A 289 0.93 6.07 12.83
CA TRP A 289 1.91 7.15 12.92
C TRP A 289 3.07 6.82 13.85
N GLN A 290 2.84 6.09 14.94
CA GLN A 290 3.91 5.59 15.78
C GLN A 290 4.88 4.68 15.00
N ALA A 291 4.35 3.74 14.25
CA ALA A 291 5.17 2.83 13.43
C ALA A 291 5.89 3.59 12.29
N ALA A 292 5.20 4.50 11.61
CA ALA A 292 5.77 5.33 10.55
C ALA A 292 6.91 6.23 11.07
N TRP A 293 6.73 6.83 12.24
CA TRP A 293 7.77 7.65 12.88
C TRP A 293 9.03 6.83 13.19
N LEU A 294 8.88 5.63 13.74
CA LEU A 294 10.02 4.74 14.01
C LEU A 294 10.78 4.39 12.73
N LEU A 295 10.04 4.02 11.66
CA LEU A 295 10.63 3.68 10.36
C LEU A 295 11.33 4.88 9.71
N GLY A 296 10.76 6.08 9.81
CA GLY A 296 11.34 7.32 9.32
C GLY A 296 12.66 7.69 10.03
N HIS A 297 12.81 7.30 11.30
CA HIS A 297 14.04 7.48 12.08
C HIS A 297 15.02 6.29 12.01
N GLY A 298 14.86 5.39 11.03
CA GLY A 298 15.74 4.24 10.82
C GLY A 298 15.67 3.19 11.94
N ARG A 299 14.63 3.20 12.78
CA ARG A 299 14.44 2.25 13.88
C ARG A 299 13.67 1.02 13.41
N ARG A 300 13.97 -0.13 14.01
CA ARG A 300 13.14 -1.34 13.82
C ARG A 300 11.74 -1.09 14.38
N ALA A 301 10.72 -1.45 13.62
CA ALA A 301 9.32 -1.25 13.97
C ALA A 301 8.42 -2.45 13.62
N SER A 302 8.98 -3.67 13.52
CA SER A 302 8.22 -4.88 13.12
C SER A 302 7.05 -5.14 14.07
N ARG A 303 7.24 -4.92 15.39
CA ARG A 303 6.18 -5.05 16.39
C ARG A 303 5.10 -3.98 16.22
N GLU A 304 5.49 -2.72 16.13
CA GLU A 304 4.57 -1.58 16.00
C GLU A 304 3.82 -1.63 14.67
N ALA A 305 4.46 -2.06 13.58
CA ALA A 305 3.83 -2.32 12.30
C ALA A 305 2.75 -3.43 12.39
N GLY A 306 3.03 -4.51 13.12
CA GLY A 306 2.05 -5.57 13.41
C GLY A 306 0.87 -5.07 14.23
N ILE A 307 1.10 -4.23 15.24
CA ILE A 307 0.04 -3.59 16.06
C ILE A 307 -0.81 -2.66 15.20
N ALA A 308 -0.17 -1.81 14.39
CA ALA A 308 -0.88 -0.91 13.48
C ALA A 308 -1.73 -1.70 12.47
N LYS A 309 -1.19 -2.77 11.89
CA LYS A 309 -1.92 -3.62 10.94
C LYS A 309 -3.07 -4.38 11.58
N PHE A 310 -2.94 -4.81 12.84
CA PHE A 310 -4.05 -5.37 13.61
C PHE A 310 -5.20 -4.36 13.70
N TRP A 311 -4.93 -3.13 14.14
CA TRP A 311 -5.95 -2.08 14.24
C TRP A 311 -6.53 -1.69 12.89
N ALA A 312 -5.69 -1.55 11.86
CA ALA A 312 -6.12 -1.25 10.50
C ALA A 312 -7.11 -2.30 9.95
N GLY A 313 -6.88 -3.59 10.23
CA GLY A 313 -7.78 -4.67 9.83
C GLY A 313 -9.07 -4.70 10.65
N GLU A 314 -8.95 -4.77 11.97
CA GLU A 314 -10.08 -4.95 12.89
C GLU A 314 -11.00 -3.73 12.94
N ALA A 315 -10.43 -2.54 13.15
CA ALA A 315 -11.19 -1.29 13.20
C ALA A 315 -11.70 -0.90 11.80
N GLY A 316 -10.90 -1.10 10.75
CA GLY A 316 -11.30 -0.81 9.37
C GLY A 316 -12.57 -1.54 8.95
N ALA A 317 -12.67 -2.82 9.30
CA ALA A 317 -13.89 -3.62 9.06
C ALA A 317 -15.10 -3.07 9.82
N ARG A 318 -14.94 -2.68 11.09
CA ARG A 318 -16.05 -2.11 11.90
C ARG A 318 -16.50 -0.75 11.40
N ILE A 319 -15.56 0.15 11.04
CA ILE A 319 -15.87 1.49 10.56
C ILE A 319 -16.68 1.41 9.26
N THR A 320 -16.21 0.64 8.29
CA THR A 320 -16.89 0.54 6.99
C THR A 320 -18.23 -0.18 7.08
N ALA A 321 -18.36 -1.20 7.93
CA ALA A 321 -19.64 -1.82 8.24
C ALA A 321 -20.60 -0.84 8.92
N THR A 322 -20.13 0.01 9.84
CA THR A 322 -20.93 1.06 10.47
C THR A 322 -21.40 2.08 9.44
N ALA A 323 -20.50 2.54 8.56
CA ALA A 323 -20.86 3.47 7.49
C ALA A 323 -21.95 2.89 6.56
N GLN A 324 -21.83 1.63 6.15
CA GLN A 324 -22.87 0.97 5.35
C GLN A 324 -24.19 0.80 6.12
N GLN A 325 -24.12 0.43 7.39
CA GLN A 325 -25.31 0.24 8.22
C GLN A 325 -26.14 1.52 8.37
N VAL A 326 -25.51 2.68 8.58
CA VAL A 326 -26.23 3.95 8.74
C VAL A 326 -26.80 4.47 7.42
N HIS A 327 -26.22 4.11 6.28
CA HIS A 327 -26.75 4.41 4.96
C HIS A 327 -27.91 3.50 4.55
N GLY A 328 -27.97 2.27 5.08
CA GLY A 328 -28.92 1.25 4.63
C GLY A 328 -28.65 0.82 3.18
N GLY A 329 -29.71 0.62 2.39
CA GLY A 329 -29.60 0.09 1.02
C GLY A 329 -28.71 0.92 0.09
N ILE A 330 -28.66 2.25 0.22
CA ILE A 330 -27.80 3.11 -0.60
C ILE A 330 -26.29 2.88 -0.34
N GLY A 331 -25.94 2.37 0.84
CA GLY A 331 -24.54 2.11 1.18
C GLY A 331 -23.86 1.00 0.35
N ILE A 332 -24.67 0.13 -0.27
CA ILE A 332 -24.17 -0.93 -1.18
C ILE A 332 -24.44 -0.64 -2.67
N ASP A 333 -25.06 0.50 -2.96
CA ASP A 333 -25.34 0.92 -4.33
C ASP A 333 -24.04 1.37 -5.00
N THR A 334 -23.73 0.79 -6.17
CA THR A 334 -22.49 1.11 -6.91
C THR A 334 -22.51 2.50 -7.58
N THR A 335 -23.66 3.18 -7.60
CA THR A 335 -23.78 4.58 -8.03
C THR A 335 -23.44 5.57 -6.90
N TYR A 336 -23.39 5.10 -5.64
CA TYR A 336 -23.04 5.90 -4.47
C TYR A 336 -21.60 5.59 -4.02
N PRO A 337 -20.75 6.57 -3.71
CA PRO A 337 -19.30 6.37 -3.58
C PRO A 337 -18.88 5.42 -2.45
N LEU A 338 -19.72 5.19 -1.44
CA LEU A 338 -19.35 4.48 -0.20
C LEU A 338 -18.90 3.03 -0.44
N PHE A 339 -19.45 2.32 -1.44
CA PHE A 339 -19.11 0.94 -1.71
C PHE A 339 -17.61 0.73 -1.98
N ARG A 340 -16.93 1.72 -2.60
CA ARG A 340 -15.50 1.66 -2.90
C ARG A 340 -14.67 1.60 -1.63
N TYR A 341 -15.01 2.41 -0.64
CA TYR A 341 -14.32 2.43 0.66
C TYR A 341 -14.46 1.12 1.41
N PHE A 342 -15.62 0.47 1.33
CA PHE A 342 -15.82 -0.86 1.89
C PHE A 342 -14.93 -1.92 1.20
N LEU A 343 -14.86 -1.91 -0.12
CA LEU A 343 -14.07 -2.85 -0.90
C LEU A 343 -12.55 -2.64 -0.70
N TRP A 344 -12.11 -1.40 -0.64
CA TRP A 344 -10.73 -1.05 -0.34
C TRP A 344 -10.34 -1.45 1.09
N ALA A 345 -11.17 -1.17 2.05
CA ALA A 345 -10.93 -1.57 3.44
C ALA A 345 -10.79 -3.08 3.57
N LYS A 346 -11.62 -3.85 2.86
CA LYS A 346 -11.56 -5.31 2.86
C LYS A 346 -10.27 -5.82 2.18
N HIS A 347 -9.84 -5.20 1.11
CA HIS A 347 -8.56 -5.52 0.48
C HIS A 347 -7.40 -5.29 1.45
N ASN A 348 -7.32 -4.10 2.06
CA ASN A 348 -6.26 -3.74 3.00
C ASN A 348 -6.26 -4.63 4.26
N GLU A 349 -7.45 -5.04 4.75
CA GLU A 349 -7.58 -5.98 5.87
C GLU A 349 -6.88 -7.32 5.60
N LEU A 350 -7.06 -7.87 4.39
CA LEU A 350 -6.59 -9.21 4.04
C LEU A 350 -5.14 -9.22 3.54
N THR A 351 -4.67 -8.14 2.93
CA THR A 351 -3.33 -8.06 2.34
C THR A 351 -2.24 -8.16 3.42
N LEU A 352 -1.26 -9.04 3.21
CA LEU A 352 -0.15 -9.36 4.13
C LEU A 352 -0.60 -9.82 5.53
N GLY A 353 -1.77 -10.44 5.61
CA GLY A 353 -2.33 -11.05 6.81
C GLY A 353 -3.38 -10.20 7.51
N SER A 354 -4.49 -10.86 7.86
CA SER A 354 -5.60 -10.27 8.62
C SER A 354 -5.23 -9.92 10.07
N ALA A 355 -6.12 -9.25 10.78
CA ALA A 355 -5.94 -8.89 12.19
C ALA A 355 -5.58 -10.12 13.07
N SER A 356 -6.25 -11.26 12.87
CA SER A 356 -5.94 -12.50 13.60
C SER A 356 -4.56 -13.05 13.26
N ALA A 357 -4.10 -12.94 12.01
CA ALA A 357 -2.75 -13.35 11.62
C ALA A 357 -1.69 -12.46 12.28
N GLN A 358 -1.92 -11.14 12.33
CA GLN A 358 -1.01 -10.22 13.03
C GLN A 358 -0.96 -10.51 14.54
N LEU A 359 -2.11 -10.79 15.16
CA LEU A 359 -2.16 -11.13 16.58
C LEU A 359 -1.41 -12.43 16.89
N ALA A 360 -1.56 -13.46 16.06
CA ALA A 360 -0.82 -14.71 16.17
C ALA A 360 0.70 -14.48 16.05
N ARG A 361 1.12 -13.64 15.11
CA ARG A 361 2.52 -13.29 14.88
C ARG A 361 3.13 -12.51 16.07
N LEU A 362 2.39 -11.53 16.58
CA LEU A 362 2.77 -10.79 17.80
C LEU A 362 2.90 -11.72 19.00
N GLY A 363 1.95 -12.65 19.17
CA GLY A 363 2.00 -13.63 20.27
C GLY A 363 3.16 -14.63 20.18
N ALA A 364 3.57 -14.99 18.96
CA ALA A 364 4.72 -15.89 18.76
C ALA A 364 6.08 -15.22 19.06
N ALA A 365 6.13 -13.90 19.13
CA ALA A 365 7.34 -13.12 19.44
C ALA A 365 7.55 -12.92 20.97
N TYR A 366 6.63 -13.40 21.81
CA TYR A 366 6.73 -13.46 23.27
C TYR A 366 7.03 -14.88 23.77
#